data_0a2531e64780ec5414f7b51c6fa00a0d
#
_entry.id   0a2531e64780ec5414f7b51c6fa00a0d
#
_cell.length_a   1.000
_cell.length_b   1.000
_cell.length_c   1.000
_cell.angle_alpha   90.00
_cell.angle_beta   90.00
_cell.angle_gamma   90.00
#
_symmetry.space_group_name_H-M   'P 1'
#
loop_
_entity.id
_entity.type
_entity.pdbx_description
1 polymer ?
#
loop_
_entity_poly.entity_id
_entity_poly.type
_entity_poly.pdbx_seq_one_letter_code
_entity_poly.pdbx_strand_id
1 'polypeptide(L)'
;MIFRNRLCISLSISVFFASFALHVNAQTRSRIVTTPESQPVNTQVSTDKVKRTILSSPTSQRPTLTNQVTVAQTKPSQPLVKNTVSATPTNSMLNTSNNSRLAYSMNFNQKLMFSIQAKIGIPYLYGSEGPNRYDCSSFVWKVFQEAGISFTRTSARTFWNQFEPVYGDDRFKFGTLVFFNKLGHVGIVADENGFYQASSSKGITYSPFKGYWEKRIVGYRRIPNDFAAK
;
A
#
# COMPACT_ATOMS: atom_id res chain seq x y z
N MET A 1 17.68 73.63 -10.50
CA MET A 1 18.07 73.85 -9.10
C MET A 1 17.08 73.19 -8.22
N ILE A 2 17.41 72.06 -7.62
CA ILE A 2 16.77 71.59 -6.39
C ILE A 2 17.52 70.30 -5.93
N PHE A 3 17.96 70.38 -4.72
CA PHE A 3 18.93 69.51 -4.03
C PHE A 3 18.40 68.11 -3.76
N ARG A 4 19.30 67.15 -3.94
CA ARG A 4 19.26 65.72 -3.53
C ARG A 4 19.49 65.63 -2.02
N ASN A 5 18.63 64.99 -1.27
CA ASN A 5 18.93 64.50 0.06
C ASN A 5 18.89 62.97 0.05
N ARG A 6 20.05 62.34 0.10
CA ARG A 6 20.21 60.91 0.37
C ARG A 6 20.49 60.74 1.87
N LEU A 7 19.55 60.16 2.57
CA LEU A 7 19.75 59.76 3.96
C LEU A 7 20.20 58.30 3.97
N CYS A 8 21.47 58.08 4.24
CA CYS A 8 22.03 56.75 4.53
C CYS A 8 21.68 56.37 5.96
N ILE A 9 20.80 55.40 6.14
CA ILE A 9 20.59 54.76 7.44
C ILE A 9 21.44 53.49 7.46
N SER A 10 22.59 53.54 8.12
CA SER A 10 23.41 52.38 8.45
C SER A 10 22.79 51.64 9.65
N LEU A 11 22.22 50.47 9.41
CA LEU A 11 21.73 49.59 10.46
C LEU A 11 22.87 48.66 10.89
N SER A 12 23.42 48.93 12.07
CA SER A 12 24.41 48.04 12.71
C SER A 12 23.66 46.83 13.26
N ILE A 13 23.91 45.66 12.68
CA ILE A 13 23.40 44.38 13.20
C ILE A 13 24.45 43.87 14.19
N SER A 14 24.15 44.00 15.48
CA SER A 14 24.91 43.36 16.56
C SER A 14 24.56 41.87 16.58
N VAL A 15 25.53 41.01 16.22
CA VAL A 15 25.41 39.56 16.33
C VAL A 15 25.70 39.17 17.78
N PHE A 16 24.63 38.84 18.52
CA PHE A 16 24.76 38.19 19.82
C PHE A 16 25.01 36.67 19.59
N PHE A 17 26.23 36.26 19.77
CA PHE A 17 26.58 34.84 19.94
C PHE A 17 26.24 34.41 21.37
N ALA A 18 25.09 33.78 21.57
CA ALA A 18 24.81 33.05 22.79
C ALA A 18 25.38 31.63 22.64
N SER A 19 26.51 31.37 23.30
CA SER A 19 27.08 30.02 23.44
C SER A 19 26.14 29.19 24.32
N PHE A 20 25.34 28.32 23.72
CA PHE A 20 24.57 27.31 24.43
C PHE A 20 25.45 26.08 24.63
N ALA A 21 26.02 25.93 25.83
CA ALA A 21 26.73 24.74 26.25
C ALA A 21 25.74 23.58 26.39
N LEU A 22 25.73 22.65 25.44
CA LEU A 22 25.00 21.38 25.51
C LEU A 22 25.65 20.49 26.57
N HIS A 23 25.03 20.40 27.74
CA HIS A 23 25.31 19.32 28.68
C HIS A 23 24.72 18.02 28.10
N VAL A 24 25.58 17.21 27.54
CA VAL A 24 25.26 15.83 27.18
C VAL A 24 25.24 15.00 28.47
N ASN A 25 24.07 14.77 29.02
CA ASN A 25 23.86 13.82 30.12
C ASN A 25 23.77 12.42 29.49
N ALA A 26 24.89 11.71 29.43
CA ALA A 26 24.93 10.30 29.06
C ALA A 26 24.36 9.47 30.22
N GLN A 27 23.04 9.19 30.17
CA GLN A 27 22.44 8.18 31.03
C GLN A 27 22.82 6.79 30.52
N THR A 28 23.83 6.22 31.17
CA THR A 28 24.20 4.82 31.05
C THR A 28 23.08 3.97 31.65
N ARG A 29 22.22 3.45 30.80
CA ARG A 29 21.20 2.48 31.20
C ARG A 29 21.86 1.12 31.37
N SER A 30 22.23 0.79 32.60
CA SER A 30 22.67 -0.55 33.00
C SER A 30 21.54 -1.55 32.75
N ARG A 31 21.75 -2.46 31.82
CA ARG A 31 20.90 -3.64 31.63
C ARG A 31 21.21 -4.58 32.80
N ILE A 32 20.31 -4.66 33.77
CA ILE A 32 20.31 -5.75 34.76
C ILE A 32 19.85 -7.01 34.00
N VAL A 33 20.78 -7.89 33.72
CA VAL A 33 20.49 -9.26 33.27
C VAL A 33 20.15 -10.03 34.51
N THR A 34 18.86 -10.22 34.78
CA THR A 34 18.39 -11.15 35.83
C THR A 34 18.44 -12.56 35.23
N THR A 35 19.41 -13.33 35.66
CA THR A 35 19.47 -14.79 35.48
C THR A 35 18.34 -15.41 36.27
N PRO A 36 17.48 -16.28 35.75
CA PRO A 36 16.51 -16.99 36.57
C PRO A 36 17.24 -18.05 37.37
N GLU A 37 17.21 -17.85 38.68
CA GLU A 37 17.63 -18.80 39.70
C GLU A 37 16.73 -20.04 39.64
N SER A 38 17.33 -21.20 39.45
CA SER A 38 16.68 -22.50 39.45
C SER A 38 16.19 -22.84 40.86
N GLN A 39 14.88 -22.84 41.07
CA GLN A 39 14.27 -23.41 42.25
C GLN A 39 14.08 -24.92 42.12
N PRO A 40 14.27 -25.72 43.16
CA PRO A 40 14.17 -27.18 43.12
C PRO A 40 12.72 -27.62 43.02
N VAL A 41 12.46 -28.47 42.02
CA VAL A 41 11.18 -29.15 41.80
C VAL A 41 10.92 -30.13 42.93
N ASN A 42 9.90 -29.87 43.75
CA ASN A 42 9.40 -30.84 44.72
C ASN A 42 8.43 -31.79 43.98
N THR A 43 8.89 -32.99 43.75
CA THR A 43 8.14 -34.11 43.15
C THR A 43 7.18 -34.67 44.18
N GLN A 44 5.89 -34.37 44.08
CA GLN A 44 4.86 -35.22 44.70
C GLN A 44 4.11 -35.94 43.58
N VAL A 45 4.37 -37.23 43.55
CA VAL A 45 3.66 -38.23 42.70
C VAL A 45 2.29 -38.45 43.33
N SER A 46 1.23 -38.00 42.65
CA SER A 46 -0.14 -38.45 42.89
C SER A 46 -0.55 -39.36 41.76
N THR A 47 -0.64 -40.63 42.07
CA THR A 47 -1.15 -41.67 41.19
C THR A 47 -2.68 -41.64 41.24
N ASP A 48 -3.31 -40.99 40.27
CA ASP A 48 -4.74 -41.22 40.01
C ASP A 48 -4.92 -41.86 38.64
N LYS A 49 -5.39 -43.10 38.72
CA LYS A 49 -5.66 -44.04 37.69
C LYS A 49 -6.95 -43.64 36.96
N VAL A 50 -6.83 -42.86 35.89
CA VAL A 50 -7.98 -42.57 34.99
C VAL A 50 -8.03 -43.55 33.84
N LYS A 51 -9.05 -44.36 33.90
CA LYS A 51 -9.51 -45.35 32.95
C LYS A 51 -9.74 -44.75 31.57
N ARG A 52 -8.91 -45.06 30.59
CA ARG A 52 -9.13 -44.67 29.18
C ARG A 52 -10.26 -45.47 28.58
N THR A 53 -11.40 -44.85 28.40
CA THR A 53 -12.46 -45.32 27.54
C THR A 53 -12.09 -45.00 26.10
N ILE A 54 -11.81 -46.02 25.31
CA ILE A 54 -11.58 -45.92 23.88
C ILE A 54 -12.94 -45.76 23.23
N LEU A 55 -13.25 -44.51 22.79
CA LEU A 55 -14.42 -44.23 21.96
C LEU A 55 -13.95 -44.29 20.50
N SER A 56 -14.38 -45.32 19.81
CA SER A 56 -14.17 -45.52 18.39
C SER A 56 -14.76 -44.37 17.57
N SER A 57 -13.95 -43.77 16.73
CA SER A 57 -14.35 -42.72 15.76
C SER A 57 -15.25 -43.32 14.68
N PRO A 58 -16.36 -42.67 14.32
CA PRO A 58 -17.07 -43.02 13.12
C PRO A 58 -16.31 -42.53 11.87
N THR A 59 -16.07 -43.43 10.97
CA THR A 59 -15.54 -43.20 9.62
C THR A 59 -16.47 -42.22 8.88
N SER A 60 -16.01 -40.97 8.72
CA SER A 60 -16.65 -39.98 7.84
C SER A 60 -16.30 -40.31 6.39
N GLN A 61 -17.24 -40.85 5.67
CA GLN A 61 -17.15 -41.04 4.22
C GLN A 61 -17.18 -39.67 3.55
N ARG A 62 -16.09 -39.35 2.88
CA ARG A 62 -15.92 -38.17 2.03
C ARG A 62 -16.81 -38.36 0.77
N PRO A 63 -17.76 -37.49 0.46
CA PRO A 63 -18.48 -37.54 -0.80
C PRO A 63 -17.53 -37.16 -1.95
N THR A 64 -17.36 -38.07 -2.88
CA THR A 64 -16.67 -37.85 -4.15
C THR A 64 -17.59 -37.01 -5.03
N LEU A 65 -17.26 -35.74 -5.25
CA LEU A 65 -17.93 -34.90 -6.23
C LEU A 65 -17.46 -35.31 -7.64
N THR A 66 -18.24 -36.12 -8.32
CA THR A 66 -18.10 -36.37 -9.75
C THR A 66 -18.71 -35.20 -10.51
N ASN A 67 -17.89 -34.35 -11.11
CA ASN A 67 -18.30 -33.35 -12.08
C ASN A 67 -18.66 -34.04 -13.40
N GLN A 68 -19.92 -34.44 -13.55
CA GLN A 68 -20.46 -34.80 -14.85
C GLN A 68 -21.06 -33.52 -15.46
N VAL A 69 -20.34 -32.91 -16.39
CA VAL A 69 -20.87 -31.88 -17.28
C VAL A 69 -21.70 -32.58 -18.36
N THR A 70 -23.02 -32.58 -18.20
CA THR A 70 -23.93 -33.02 -19.26
C THR A 70 -24.09 -31.88 -20.26
N VAL A 71 -23.41 -32.00 -21.39
CA VAL A 71 -23.60 -31.11 -22.52
C VAL A 71 -24.91 -31.48 -23.22
N ALA A 72 -25.96 -30.71 -22.99
CA ALA A 72 -27.18 -30.77 -23.77
C ALA A 72 -26.91 -30.22 -25.17
N GLN A 73 -26.86 -31.08 -26.16
CA GLN A 73 -26.83 -30.71 -27.57
C GLN A 73 -28.20 -30.18 -27.97
N THR A 74 -28.37 -28.89 -28.07
CA THR A 74 -29.50 -28.27 -28.75
C THR A 74 -29.14 -28.04 -30.22
N LYS A 75 -29.88 -28.73 -31.06
CA LYS A 75 -29.82 -28.67 -32.52
C LYS A 75 -30.20 -27.25 -33.02
N PRO A 76 -29.42 -26.58 -33.85
CA PRO A 76 -29.79 -25.28 -34.38
C PRO A 76 -30.72 -25.45 -35.59
N SER A 77 -31.87 -24.81 -35.53
CA SER A 77 -32.69 -24.53 -36.69
C SER A 77 -32.26 -23.20 -37.29
N GLN A 78 -31.83 -23.26 -38.57
CA GLN A 78 -31.52 -22.07 -39.35
C GLN A 78 -32.81 -21.37 -39.84
N PRO A 79 -32.69 -20.07 -40.15
CA PRO A 79 -32.86 -19.69 -41.54
C PRO A 79 -31.71 -18.83 -42.11
N LEU A 80 -31.37 -19.22 -43.29
CA LEU A 80 -30.42 -18.65 -44.23
C LEU A 80 -30.87 -17.26 -44.67
N VAL A 81 -30.12 -16.22 -44.37
CA VAL A 81 -30.20 -14.93 -45.09
C VAL A 81 -28.88 -14.71 -45.81
N LYS A 82 -28.92 -14.86 -47.13
CA LYS A 82 -27.84 -14.47 -48.02
C LYS A 82 -27.80 -12.93 -48.09
N ASN A 83 -26.79 -12.33 -47.49
CA ASN A 83 -26.35 -11.00 -47.90
C ASN A 83 -24.93 -11.11 -48.49
N THR A 84 -24.92 -11.10 -49.80
CA THR A 84 -23.70 -10.95 -50.61
C THR A 84 -23.22 -9.51 -50.47
N VAL A 85 -22.21 -9.28 -49.64
CA VAL A 85 -21.44 -8.04 -49.69
C VAL A 85 -20.01 -8.44 -50.04
N SER A 86 -19.62 -8.01 -51.24
CA SER A 86 -18.28 -8.09 -51.78
C SER A 86 -17.33 -7.34 -50.84
N ALA A 87 -16.56 -8.06 -50.02
CA ALA A 87 -15.53 -7.46 -49.19
C ALA A 87 -14.19 -7.66 -49.88
N THR A 88 -13.66 -6.60 -50.39
CA THR A 88 -12.27 -6.44 -50.78
C THR A 88 -11.37 -6.77 -49.58
N PRO A 89 -10.29 -7.54 -49.74
CA PRO A 89 -9.37 -7.83 -48.60
C PRO A 89 -8.51 -6.59 -48.34
N THR A 90 -8.96 -5.72 -47.42
CA THR A 90 -8.11 -4.67 -46.87
C THR A 90 -7.36 -5.21 -45.65
N ASN A 91 -6.09 -5.43 -45.85
CA ASN A 91 -4.98 -5.50 -44.93
C ASN A 91 -5.32 -5.48 -43.41
N SER A 92 -5.35 -6.67 -42.82
CA SER A 92 -5.38 -6.94 -41.39
C SER A 92 -4.03 -6.74 -40.68
N MET A 93 -3.13 -5.90 -41.22
CA MET A 93 -1.77 -5.71 -40.67
C MET A 93 -1.64 -4.47 -39.74
N LEU A 94 -2.75 -3.78 -39.44
CA LEU A 94 -2.69 -2.51 -38.65
C LEU A 94 -3.03 -2.62 -37.19
N ASN A 95 -3.44 -3.79 -36.66
CA ASN A 95 -3.89 -3.87 -35.25
C ASN A 95 -2.77 -4.13 -34.26
N THR A 96 -1.61 -4.62 -34.64
CA THR A 96 -0.50 -4.88 -33.72
C THR A 96 0.22 -3.59 -33.30
N SER A 97 0.31 -2.61 -34.19
CA SER A 97 0.92 -1.30 -33.90
C SER A 97 0.08 -0.44 -32.96
N ASN A 98 -1.24 -0.60 -32.96
CA ASN A 98 -2.14 0.18 -32.10
C ASN A 98 -2.08 -0.27 -30.64
N ASN A 99 -1.92 -1.58 -30.37
CA ASN A 99 -1.78 -2.08 -29.02
C ASN A 99 -0.46 -1.65 -28.37
N SER A 100 0.62 -1.58 -29.12
CA SER A 100 1.91 -1.07 -28.63
C SER A 100 1.87 0.45 -28.35
N ARG A 101 1.16 1.21 -29.21
CA ARG A 101 0.94 2.66 -29.00
C ARG A 101 0.00 2.94 -27.82
N LEU A 102 -1.04 2.12 -27.61
CA LEU A 102 -1.93 2.22 -26.46
C LEU A 102 -1.20 1.93 -25.14
N ALA A 103 -0.32 0.93 -25.12
CA ALA A 103 0.51 0.65 -23.96
C ALA A 103 1.49 1.81 -23.65
N TYR A 104 1.98 2.52 -24.67
CA TYR A 104 2.86 3.68 -24.49
C TYR A 104 2.12 4.96 -24.05
N SER A 105 0.80 5.04 -24.26
CA SER A 105 -0.02 6.22 -23.92
C SER A 105 -0.81 6.10 -22.60
N MET A 106 -0.55 5.07 -21.78
CA MET A 106 -1.19 4.97 -20.47
C MET A 106 -0.83 6.18 -19.63
N ASN A 107 -1.85 6.91 -19.16
CA ASN A 107 -1.64 8.01 -18.25
C ASN A 107 -1.20 7.51 -16.87
N PHE A 108 -0.67 8.41 -16.02
CA PHE A 108 -0.18 8.07 -14.69
C PHE A 108 -1.20 7.27 -13.86
N ASN A 109 -2.45 7.69 -13.83
CA ASN A 109 -3.49 7.02 -13.04
C ASN A 109 -3.74 5.57 -13.50
N GLN A 110 -3.70 5.32 -14.79
CA GLN A 110 -3.83 3.97 -15.34
C GLN A 110 -2.63 3.09 -14.96
N LYS A 111 -1.41 3.61 -15.05
CA LYS A 111 -0.19 2.89 -14.62
C LYS A 111 -0.23 2.59 -13.13
N LEU A 112 -0.62 3.56 -12.31
CA LEU A 112 -0.73 3.40 -10.86
C LEU A 112 -1.78 2.34 -10.49
N MET A 113 -2.96 2.39 -11.11
CA MET A 113 -4.02 1.40 -10.88
C MET A 113 -3.56 0.01 -11.32
N PHE A 114 -2.94 -0.13 -12.47
CA PHE A 114 -2.39 -1.40 -12.95
C PHE A 114 -1.37 -1.98 -11.97
N SER A 115 -0.45 -1.14 -11.49
CA SER A 115 0.56 -1.54 -10.49
C SER A 115 -0.07 -1.98 -9.15
N ILE A 116 -1.11 -1.27 -8.70
CA ILE A 116 -1.87 -1.64 -7.49
C ILE A 116 -2.55 -3.01 -7.68
N GLN A 117 -3.27 -3.18 -8.79
CA GLN A 117 -4.01 -4.42 -9.09
C GLN A 117 -3.10 -5.64 -9.17
N ALA A 118 -1.92 -5.50 -9.76
CA ALA A 118 -0.92 -6.56 -9.83
C ALA A 118 -0.40 -7.02 -8.46
N LYS A 119 -0.66 -6.27 -7.39
CA LYS A 119 -0.19 -6.57 -6.03
C LYS A 119 -1.31 -6.94 -5.06
N ILE A 120 -2.58 -6.87 -5.47
CA ILE A 120 -3.70 -7.26 -4.61
C ILE A 120 -3.50 -8.70 -4.10
N GLY A 121 -3.72 -8.90 -2.80
CA GLY A 121 -3.57 -10.19 -2.13
C GLY A 121 -2.14 -10.54 -1.68
N ILE A 122 -1.10 -9.81 -2.12
CA ILE A 122 0.27 -10.04 -1.63
C ILE A 122 0.31 -9.79 -0.11
N PRO A 123 0.88 -10.74 0.69
CA PRO A 123 0.86 -10.64 2.14
C PRO A 123 1.68 -9.45 2.68
N TYR A 124 1.28 -9.00 3.87
CA TYR A 124 2.03 -8.00 4.64
C TYR A 124 3.22 -8.61 5.37
N LEU A 125 4.33 -7.91 5.40
CA LEU A 125 5.43 -8.13 6.35
C LEU A 125 6.11 -6.80 6.64
N TYR A 126 6.21 -6.45 7.92
CA TYR A 126 6.88 -5.22 8.36
C TYR A 126 8.34 -5.16 7.87
N GLY A 127 8.74 -4.04 7.27
CA GLY A 127 10.07 -3.82 6.71
C GLY A 127 10.35 -4.53 5.39
N SER A 128 9.38 -5.26 4.82
CA SER A 128 9.55 -5.92 3.52
C SER A 128 9.28 -4.96 2.36
N GLU A 129 10.05 -5.09 1.27
CA GLU A 129 10.00 -4.20 0.10
C GLU A 129 9.51 -4.88 -1.19
N GLY A 130 8.98 -6.09 -1.08
CA GLY A 130 8.50 -6.90 -2.19
C GLY A 130 9.54 -7.90 -2.71
N PRO A 131 9.25 -8.64 -3.78
CA PRO A 131 7.96 -8.73 -4.46
C PRO A 131 6.92 -9.61 -3.74
N ASN A 132 7.35 -10.52 -2.85
CA ASN A 132 6.49 -11.53 -2.24
C ASN A 132 5.73 -11.03 -1.01
N ARG A 133 6.16 -9.93 -0.41
CA ARG A 133 5.56 -9.29 0.76
C ARG A 133 5.86 -7.79 0.74
N TYR A 134 4.95 -6.99 1.31
CA TYR A 134 5.14 -5.54 1.44
C TYR A 134 4.74 -5.07 2.82
N ASP A 135 5.38 -4.00 3.32
CA ASP A 135 4.79 -3.15 4.36
C ASP A 135 3.97 -2.02 3.73
N CYS A 136 3.35 -1.15 4.57
CA CYS A 136 2.48 -0.08 4.09
C CYS A 136 3.23 0.94 3.23
N SER A 137 4.42 1.33 3.63
CA SER A 137 5.23 2.35 2.93
C SER A 137 5.93 1.80 1.70
N SER A 138 6.38 0.56 1.74
CA SER A 138 7.01 -0.09 0.59
C SER A 138 6.01 -0.40 -0.53
N PHE A 139 4.78 -0.75 -0.19
CA PHE A 139 3.70 -0.88 -1.16
C PHE A 139 3.47 0.44 -1.90
N VAL A 140 3.29 1.55 -1.15
CA VAL A 140 3.13 2.89 -1.74
C VAL A 140 4.33 3.23 -2.64
N TRP A 141 5.55 3.14 -2.11
CA TRP A 141 6.76 3.42 -2.88
C TRP A 141 6.82 2.63 -4.18
N LYS A 142 6.56 1.32 -4.12
CA LYS A 142 6.70 0.42 -5.27
C LYS A 142 5.70 0.71 -6.39
N VAL A 143 4.43 0.93 -6.04
CA VAL A 143 3.41 1.19 -7.07
C VAL A 143 3.59 2.55 -7.76
N PHE A 144 4.05 3.55 -7.02
CA PHE A 144 4.38 4.85 -7.61
C PHE A 144 5.62 4.78 -8.50
N GLN A 145 6.66 4.04 -8.07
CA GLN A 145 7.84 3.81 -8.89
C GLN A 145 7.48 3.14 -10.23
N GLU A 146 6.63 2.12 -10.20
CA GLU A 146 6.16 1.43 -11.40
C GLU A 146 5.24 2.30 -12.27
N ALA A 147 4.55 3.26 -11.67
CA ALA A 147 3.75 4.25 -12.39
C ALA A 147 4.59 5.38 -13.01
N GLY A 148 5.90 5.45 -12.71
CA GLY A 148 6.83 6.44 -13.26
C GLY A 148 7.12 7.62 -12.33
N ILE A 149 6.78 7.54 -11.05
CA ILE A 149 7.15 8.53 -10.03
C ILE A 149 8.18 7.91 -9.08
N SER A 150 9.41 8.43 -9.11
CA SER A 150 10.52 7.91 -8.31
C SER A 150 10.84 8.81 -7.12
N PHE A 151 10.84 8.23 -5.93
CA PHE A 151 11.28 8.86 -4.69
C PHE A 151 11.97 7.81 -3.79
N THR A 152 12.67 8.26 -2.78
CA THR A 152 13.38 7.38 -1.87
C THR A 152 12.42 6.58 -1.01
N ARG A 153 12.61 5.26 -0.95
CA ARG A 153 11.87 4.37 -0.06
C ARG A 153 12.17 4.74 1.40
N THR A 154 11.11 4.99 2.18
CA THR A 154 11.24 5.37 3.59
C THR A 154 9.95 5.04 4.36
N SER A 155 9.85 5.48 5.62
CA SER A 155 8.68 5.22 6.48
C SER A 155 7.48 6.12 6.13
N ALA A 156 6.28 5.70 6.56
CA ALA A 156 5.08 6.51 6.45
C ALA A 156 5.24 7.90 7.08
N ARG A 157 5.91 7.99 8.25
CA ARG A 157 6.19 9.27 8.93
C ARG A 157 7.09 10.19 8.10
N THR A 158 8.08 9.65 7.42
CA THR A 158 8.96 10.43 6.55
C THR A 158 8.22 10.91 5.31
N PHE A 159 7.37 10.07 4.70
CA PHE A 159 6.49 10.51 3.59
C PHE A 159 5.57 11.65 4.00
N TRP A 160 5.02 11.61 5.21
CA TRP A 160 4.21 12.71 5.74
C TRP A 160 4.94 14.05 5.77
N ASN A 161 6.21 14.04 6.16
CA ASN A 161 7.02 15.27 6.23
C ASN A 161 7.52 15.73 4.86
N GLN A 162 7.68 14.80 3.92
CA GLN A 162 8.28 15.05 2.61
C GLN A 162 7.25 15.55 1.58
N PHE A 163 6.00 15.09 1.68
CA PHE A 163 4.98 15.35 0.67
C PHE A 163 4.04 16.48 1.06
N GLU A 164 3.39 17.10 0.06
CA GLU A 164 2.55 18.26 0.21
C GLU A 164 1.20 17.95 0.89
N PRO A 165 0.70 18.79 1.81
CA PRO A 165 -0.60 18.62 2.42
C PRO A 165 -1.73 18.82 1.39
N VAL A 166 -2.79 18.02 1.51
CA VAL A 166 -3.98 18.09 0.66
C VAL A 166 -5.22 18.25 1.53
N TYR A 167 -6.12 19.17 1.12
CA TYR A 167 -7.33 19.53 1.85
C TYR A 167 -8.55 19.51 0.92
N GLY A 168 -9.74 19.70 1.50
CA GLY A 168 -10.99 19.74 0.74
C GLY A 168 -11.24 18.47 -0.03
N ASP A 169 -11.90 18.54 -1.16
CA ASP A 169 -12.28 17.38 -1.98
C ASP A 169 -11.10 16.77 -2.74
N ASP A 170 -10.03 17.56 -2.91
CA ASP A 170 -8.78 17.06 -3.52
C ASP A 170 -8.17 15.88 -2.76
N ARG A 171 -8.46 15.75 -1.44
CA ARG A 171 -8.02 14.62 -0.63
C ARG A 171 -8.52 13.28 -1.11
N PHE A 172 -9.65 13.25 -1.82
CA PHE A 172 -10.26 12.03 -2.34
C PHE A 172 -9.88 11.70 -3.79
N LYS A 173 -9.03 12.52 -4.41
CA LYS A 173 -8.50 12.22 -5.74
C LYS A 173 -7.64 10.96 -5.70
N PHE A 174 -7.84 10.09 -6.69
CA PHE A 174 -7.04 8.87 -6.83
C PHE A 174 -5.54 9.16 -6.82
N GLY A 175 -4.80 8.35 -6.07
CA GLY A 175 -3.35 8.50 -5.92
C GLY A 175 -2.91 9.43 -4.79
N THR A 176 -3.83 10.16 -4.14
CA THR A 176 -3.53 10.87 -2.89
C THR A 176 -3.15 9.86 -1.80
N LEU A 177 -2.18 10.20 -0.96
CA LEU A 177 -1.79 9.37 0.18
C LEU A 177 -2.63 9.74 1.41
N VAL A 178 -3.15 8.74 2.09
CA VAL A 178 -3.85 8.89 3.36
C VAL A 178 -3.04 8.26 4.49
N PHE A 179 -2.94 8.95 5.61
CA PHE A 179 -2.12 8.55 6.76
C PHE A 179 -2.98 8.29 7.99
N PHE A 180 -2.59 7.27 8.76
CA PHE A 180 -3.34 6.78 9.90
C PHE A 180 -2.45 6.52 11.13
N ASN A 181 -3.10 6.28 12.29
CA ASN A 181 -2.46 5.77 13.50
C ASN A 181 -1.21 6.55 13.92
N LYS A 182 -1.33 7.89 14.08
CA LYS A 182 -0.21 8.76 14.46
C LYS A 182 0.99 8.64 13.49
N LEU A 183 0.70 8.51 12.19
CA LEU A 183 1.68 8.33 11.10
C LEU A 183 2.36 6.95 11.09
N GLY A 184 1.79 5.96 11.76
CA GLY A 184 2.27 4.58 11.73
C GLY A 184 1.79 3.76 10.53
N HIS A 185 0.89 4.32 9.70
CA HIS A 185 0.35 3.63 8.54
C HIS A 185 0.02 4.59 7.41
N VAL A 186 0.13 4.11 6.17
CA VAL A 186 -0.16 4.88 4.95
C VAL A 186 -0.88 4.00 3.93
N GLY A 187 -1.78 4.61 3.17
CA GLY A 187 -2.47 4.00 2.04
C GLY A 187 -2.61 4.98 0.88
N ILE A 188 -3.18 4.51 -0.22
CA ILE A 188 -3.42 5.26 -1.46
C ILE A 188 -4.92 5.41 -1.63
N VAL A 189 -5.42 6.63 -1.67
CA VAL A 189 -6.84 6.92 -1.90
C VAL A 189 -7.27 6.34 -3.24
N ALA A 190 -8.37 5.59 -3.24
CA ALA A 190 -9.03 5.09 -4.43
C ALA A 190 -10.09 6.11 -4.91
N ASP A 191 -10.92 6.56 -3.99
CA ASP A 191 -12.02 7.49 -4.19
C ASP A 191 -12.47 8.05 -2.82
N GLU A 192 -13.64 8.69 -2.75
CA GLU A 192 -14.24 9.21 -1.52
C GLU A 192 -14.66 8.12 -0.52
N ASN A 193 -14.77 6.86 -0.96
CA ASN A 193 -15.26 5.76 -0.14
C ASN A 193 -14.14 4.95 0.51
N GLY A 194 -12.93 4.93 -0.11
CA GLY A 194 -11.88 4.09 0.43
C GLY A 194 -10.50 4.24 -0.21
N PHE A 195 -9.64 3.32 0.16
CA PHE A 195 -8.21 3.38 -0.17
C PHE A 195 -7.60 1.98 -0.29
N TYR A 196 -6.49 1.89 -1.00
CA TYR A 196 -5.65 0.69 -1.09
C TYR A 196 -4.56 0.74 -0.01
N GLN A 197 -4.28 -0.40 0.61
CA GLN A 197 -3.28 -0.52 1.66
C GLN A 197 -2.65 -1.90 1.72
N ALA A 198 -1.48 -2.00 2.35
CA ALA A 198 -0.92 -3.27 2.81
C ALA A 198 -1.40 -3.55 4.25
N SER A 199 -2.47 -4.32 4.38
CA SER A 199 -3.08 -4.71 5.65
C SER A 199 -2.31 -5.87 6.30
N SER A 200 -2.03 -5.79 7.60
CA SER A 200 -1.34 -6.85 8.34
C SER A 200 -2.12 -8.18 8.36
N SER A 201 -3.45 -8.14 8.21
CA SER A 201 -4.30 -9.34 8.25
C SER A 201 -4.79 -9.82 6.88
N LYS A 202 -4.83 -8.92 5.87
CA LYS A 202 -5.43 -9.22 4.55
C LYS A 202 -4.45 -9.08 3.39
N GLY A 203 -3.21 -8.64 3.66
CA GLY A 203 -2.28 -8.27 2.60
C GLY A 203 -2.70 -6.99 1.89
N ILE A 204 -2.26 -6.83 0.64
CA ILE A 204 -2.64 -5.66 -0.17
C ILE A 204 -4.11 -5.77 -0.55
N THR A 205 -4.90 -4.76 -0.17
CA THR A 205 -6.35 -4.79 -0.30
C THR A 205 -6.94 -3.38 -0.38
N TYR A 206 -8.14 -3.27 -0.94
CA TYR A 206 -9.01 -2.12 -0.75
C TYR A 206 -9.65 -2.14 0.64
N SER A 207 -9.80 -0.99 1.27
CA SER A 207 -10.47 -0.82 2.56
C SER A 207 -11.33 0.43 2.54
N PRO A 208 -12.58 0.39 3.08
CA PRO A 208 -13.42 1.57 3.18
C PRO A 208 -12.87 2.51 4.27
N PHE A 209 -13.07 3.82 4.07
CA PHE A 209 -12.77 4.82 5.12
C PHE A 209 -13.70 4.65 6.32
N LYS A 210 -14.98 4.42 6.06
CA LYS A 210 -16.01 4.30 7.08
C LYS A 210 -15.74 3.15 8.05
N GLY A 211 -16.03 3.38 9.33
CA GLY A 211 -15.89 2.38 10.38
C GLY A 211 -14.50 2.40 11.02
N TYR A 212 -13.74 1.31 10.90
CA TYR A 212 -12.46 1.16 11.63
C TYR A 212 -11.45 2.28 11.35
N TRP A 213 -11.33 2.73 10.10
CA TRP A 213 -10.31 3.69 9.68
C TRP A 213 -10.71 5.14 9.91
N GLU A 214 -11.99 5.47 9.93
CA GLU A 214 -12.52 6.84 9.98
C GLU A 214 -11.92 7.67 11.12
N LYS A 215 -11.90 7.12 12.33
CA LYS A 215 -11.35 7.79 13.52
C LYS A 215 -9.82 7.75 13.63
N ARG A 216 -9.15 7.11 12.69
CA ARG A 216 -7.70 6.90 12.68
C ARG A 216 -6.98 7.73 11.63
N ILE A 217 -7.71 8.42 10.76
CA ILE A 217 -7.14 9.31 9.74
C ILE A 217 -6.44 10.48 10.44
N VAL A 218 -5.17 10.68 10.07
CA VAL A 218 -4.36 11.84 10.50
C VAL A 218 -4.45 12.95 9.47
N GLY A 219 -4.49 12.62 8.18
CA GLY A 219 -4.61 13.55 7.08
C GLY A 219 -4.10 12.97 5.77
N TYR A 220 -3.94 13.86 4.79
CA TYR A 220 -3.67 13.48 3.41
C TYR A 220 -2.45 14.23 2.87
N ARG A 221 -1.72 13.58 1.92
CA ARG A 221 -0.57 14.16 1.24
C ARG A 221 -0.62 13.83 -0.25
N ARG A 222 -0.04 14.72 -1.05
CA ARG A 222 0.19 14.49 -2.48
C ARG A 222 1.68 14.42 -2.74
N ILE A 223 2.06 13.48 -3.59
CA ILE A 223 3.43 13.42 -4.10
C ILE A 223 3.53 14.49 -5.19
N PRO A 224 4.46 15.47 -5.08
CA PRO A 224 4.65 16.50 -6.08
C PRO A 224 5.04 15.94 -7.44
N ASN A 225 4.70 16.66 -8.52
CA ASN A 225 4.97 16.23 -9.89
C ASN A 225 6.46 16.22 -10.25
N ASP A 226 7.30 16.90 -9.49
CA ASP A 226 8.76 16.97 -9.69
C ASP A 226 9.44 15.60 -9.52
N PHE A 227 8.76 14.64 -8.87
CA PHE A 227 9.18 13.24 -8.74
C PHE A 227 8.84 12.38 -9.97
N ALA A 228 8.13 12.92 -10.97
CA ALA A 228 7.93 12.22 -12.23
C ALA A 228 9.29 11.94 -12.90
N ALA A 229 9.53 10.70 -13.31
CA ALA A 229 10.73 10.34 -14.04
C ALA A 229 10.80 11.19 -15.33
N LYS A 230 11.93 11.91 -15.49
CA LYS A 230 12.25 12.69 -16.69
C LYS A 230 12.60 11.76 -17.84
#